data_f5a0a9defa4b99081c04fc292c5bc376
#
_entry.id   f5a0a9defa4b99081c04fc292c5bc376
#
_cell.length_a   1.000
_cell.length_b   1.000
_cell.length_c   1.000
_cell.angle_alpha   90.00
_cell.angle_beta   90.00
_cell.angle_gamma   90.00
#
_symmetry.space_group_name_H-M   'P 1'
#
loop_
_entity.id
_entity.type
_entity.pdbx_description
1 polymer ?
#
loop_
_entity_poly.entity_id
_entity_poly.type
_entity_poly.pdbx_seq_one_letter_code
_entity_poly.pdbx_strand_id
1 'polypeptide(L)'
;MKRAVLLFSLAATFLAASSPAQEPAKTLQEKLGYARDAKLLIVHADDLGVTHSVNAASIHALESGGINSASLMVPCPWFPEIADYAKSHPSADFGLHLTLTSERVYYRWGPAAPRDKVPSLVDANGYFHHDWSSETRIDPKDVETEIRAQLARALAMGVRPTHLDSHQNRLFQTNKDLFAVILRVAHENNLPVLIPRNWFSDFPYLEKSLAPNDIVIDRVITIDPGVPSAKWSDFYKNALQHLESGVTEFVIHLAYADAEMKAATRERDTWGADWRQRDFDFFSSAEFQKLLRDNQIHLITWREIARIMNPAAKTE
;
A
#
# COMPACT_ATOMS: atom_id res chain seq x y z
N MET A 1 6.39 87.95 34.74
CA MET A 1 5.28 87.07 34.35
C MET A 1 5.93 85.82 33.69
N LYS A 2 6.04 84.71 34.44
CA LYS A 2 6.62 83.44 33.94
C LYS A 2 5.48 82.50 33.58
N ARG A 3 5.35 82.14 32.31
CA ARG A 3 4.37 81.10 31.83
C ARG A 3 4.97 79.71 32.00
N ALA A 4 4.32 78.87 32.80
CA ALA A 4 4.64 77.45 32.91
C ALA A 4 3.97 76.68 31.73
N VAL A 5 4.71 75.93 31.03
CA VAL A 5 4.20 74.97 29.98
C VAL A 5 4.08 73.59 30.63
N LEU A 6 2.87 73.09 30.77
CA LEU A 6 2.60 71.73 31.20
C LEU A 6 2.71 70.79 29.95
N LEU A 7 3.66 69.86 29.98
CA LEU A 7 3.76 68.76 29.02
C LEU A 7 2.94 67.54 29.51
N PHE A 8 1.85 67.21 28.81
CA PHE A 8 1.12 65.96 29.01
C PHE A 8 1.77 64.87 28.23
N SER A 9 2.37 63.90 28.93
CA SER A 9 2.86 62.61 28.28
C SER A 9 1.72 61.62 28.15
N LEU A 10 1.32 61.31 26.93
CA LEU A 10 0.34 60.32 26.64
C LEU A 10 1.09 58.94 26.58
N ALA A 11 0.91 58.10 27.60
CA ALA A 11 1.40 56.73 27.59
C ALA A 11 0.45 55.86 26.78
N ALA A 12 0.83 55.45 25.56
CA ALA A 12 0.11 54.48 24.75
C ALA A 12 0.42 53.06 25.24
N THR A 13 -0.53 52.44 25.92
CA THR A 13 -0.47 51.00 26.29
C THR A 13 -0.76 50.17 25.05
N PHE A 14 0.26 49.54 24.49
CA PHE A 14 0.09 48.52 23.48
C PHE A 14 -0.42 47.22 24.14
N LEU A 15 -1.70 46.94 23.98
CA LEU A 15 -2.21 45.59 24.22
C LEU A 15 -1.70 44.67 23.10
N ALA A 16 -0.71 43.81 23.40
CA ALA A 16 -0.31 42.72 22.52
C ALA A 16 -1.45 41.70 22.51
N ALA A 17 -2.21 41.68 21.41
CA ALA A 17 -3.17 40.63 21.16
C ALA A 17 -2.38 39.33 20.93
N SER A 18 -2.41 38.40 21.89
CA SER A 18 -1.91 37.06 21.72
C SER A 18 -2.76 36.36 20.66
N SER A 19 -2.19 36.10 19.47
CA SER A 19 -2.82 35.23 18.47
C SER A 19 -3.10 33.87 19.13
N PRO A 20 -4.29 33.29 18.97
CA PRO A 20 -4.55 31.96 19.49
C PRO A 20 -3.55 31.00 18.86
N ALA A 21 -2.88 30.19 19.68
CA ALA A 21 -2.00 29.14 19.21
C ALA A 21 -2.83 28.22 18.31
N GLN A 22 -2.41 28.07 17.06
CA GLN A 22 -3.07 27.19 16.10
C GLN A 22 -2.99 25.77 16.66
N GLU A 23 -4.13 25.13 16.87
CA GLU A 23 -4.15 23.73 17.32
C GLU A 23 -3.29 22.88 16.37
N PRO A 24 -2.45 21.96 16.88
CA PRO A 24 -1.64 21.11 16.04
C PRO A 24 -2.53 20.26 15.13
N ALA A 25 -2.15 20.12 13.87
CA ALA A 25 -2.90 19.34 12.91
C ALA A 25 -3.13 17.91 13.44
N LYS A 26 -4.33 17.37 13.21
CA LYS A 26 -4.68 16.00 13.59
C LYS A 26 -3.80 15.00 12.86
N THR A 27 -3.27 14.04 13.61
CA THR A 27 -2.55 12.89 13.05
C THR A 27 -3.50 11.98 12.28
N LEU A 28 -2.97 11.01 11.52
CA LEU A 28 -3.81 10.04 10.80
C LEU A 28 -4.61 9.17 11.79
N GLN A 29 -4.01 8.79 12.93
CA GLN A 29 -4.70 8.07 13.99
C GLN A 29 -5.92 8.84 14.51
N GLU A 30 -5.75 10.14 14.79
CA GLU A 30 -6.83 11.00 15.28
C GLU A 30 -7.94 11.22 14.24
N LYS A 31 -7.57 11.26 12.95
CA LYS A 31 -8.55 11.29 11.84
C LYS A 31 -9.34 9.98 11.74
N LEU A 32 -8.72 8.86 12.06
CA LEU A 32 -9.34 7.53 12.14
C LEU A 32 -10.13 7.31 13.43
N GLY A 33 -10.06 8.22 14.39
CA GLY A 33 -10.80 8.12 15.66
C GLY A 33 -10.05 7.44 16.81
N TYR A 34 -8.74 7.23 16.63
CA TYR A 34 -7.86 6.66 17.67
C TYR A 34 -7.09 7.75 18.42
N ALA A 35 -6.49 7.37 19.54
CA ALA A 35 -5.56 8.23 20.26
C ALA A 35 -4.31 8.53 19.41
N ARG A 36 -3.69 9.70 19.63
CA ARG A 36 -2.51 10.16 18.88
C ARG A 36 -1.33 9.18 18.96
N ASP A 37 -1.20 8.47 20.06
CA ASP A 37 -0.14 7.51 20.34
C ASP A 37 -0.54 6.05 20.02
N ALA A 38 -1.72 5.83 19.44
CA ALA A 38 -2.16 4.49 19.03
C ALA A 38 -1.23 3.86 18.00
N LYS A 39 -1.03 2.55 18.14
CA LYS A 39 -0.31 1.71 17.19
C LYS A 39 -1.31 1.07 16.23
N LEU A 40 -1.38 1.57 15.00
CA LEU A 40 -2.30 1.09 13.98
C LEU A 40 -1.54 0.25 12.96
N LEU A 41 -2.07 -0.91 12.62
CA LEU A 41 -1.43 -1.88 11.73
C LEU A 41 -2.38 -2.32 10.61
N ILE A 42 -1.88 -2.29 9.39
CA ILE A 42 -2.44 -2.98 8.24
C ILE A 42 -1.54 -4.19 7.99
N VAL A 43 -2.11 -5.39 8.01
CA VAL A 43 -1.41 -6.61 7.59
C VAL A 43 -1.87 -6.92 6.17
N HIS A 44 -1.02 -6.59 5.22
CA HIS A 44 -1.35 -6.54 3.81
C HIS A 44 -0.69 -7.69 3.05
N ALA A 45 -1.50 -8.49 2.36
CA ALA A 45 -0.99 -9.55 1.50
C ALA A 45 -0.94 -9.09 0.04
N ASP A 46 0.26 -9.10 -0.55
CA ASP A 46 0.49 -8.83 -1.96
C ASP A 46 0.24 -10.06 -2.84
N ASP A 47 0.16 -9.84 -4.14
CA ASP A 47 0.19 -10.82 -5.24
C ASP A 47 -1.04 -11.72 -5.39
N LEU A 48 -2.22 -11.39 -4.82
CA LEU A 48 -3.42 -12.18 -5.04
C LEU A 48 -3.80 -12.19 -6.54
N GLY A 49 -4.18 -13.33 -7.04
CA GLY A 49 -4.44 -13.54 -8.47
C GLY A 49 -3.27 -14.14 -9.23
N VAL A 50 -2.07 -14.23 -8.65
CA VAL A 50 -0.92 -14.82 -9.34
C VAL A 50 -1.08 -16.33 -9.50
N THR A 51 -1.44 -17.06 -8.43
CA THR A 51 -1.71 -18.52 -8.44
C THR A 51 -2.93 -18.84 -7.57
N HIS A 52 -3.51 -20.03 -7.75
CA HIS A 52 -4.55 -20.53 -6.83
C HIS A 52 -4.00 -20.69 -5.41
N SER A 53 -2.78 -21.19 -5.27
CA SER A 53 -2.12 -21.37 -3.97
C SER A 53 -2.01 -20.06 -3.18
N VAL A 54 -1.75 -18.92 -3.86
CA VAL A 54 -1.73 -17.58 -3.24
C VAL A 54 -3.14 -17.17 -2.83
N ASN A 55 -4.12 -17.31 -3.72
CA ASN A 55 -5.51 -16.95 -3.43
C ASN A 55 -6.05 -17.75 -2.24
N ALA A 56 -5.89 -19.07 -2.25
CA ALA A 56 -6.39 -19.95 -1.20
C ALA A 56 -5.78 -19.65 0.18
N ALA A 57 -4.47 -19.44 0.24
CA ALA A 57 -3.78 -19.08 1.49
C ALA A 57 -4.21 -17.69 2.00
N SER A 58 -4.34 -16.71 1.10
CA SER A 58 -4.73 -15.34 1.46
C SER A 58 -6.19 -15.26 1.90
N ILE A 59 -7.11 -15.97 1.24
CA ILE A 59 -8.51 -16.08 1.66
C ILE A 59 -8.60 -16.71 3.05
N HIS A 60 -7.89 -17.82 3.29
CA HIS A 60 -7.84 -18.45 4.61
C HIS A 60 -7.32 -17.47 5.68
N ALA A 61 -6.26 -16.73 5.38
CA ALA A 61 -5.70 -15.75 6.32
C ALA A 61 -6.67 -14.57 6.58
N LEU A 62 -7.41 -14.11 5.57
CA LEU A 62 -8.48 -13.10 5.73
C LEU A 62 -9.60 -13.60 6.64
N GLU A 63 -10.09 -14.80 6.40
CA GLU A 63 -11.21 -15.40 7.15
C GLU A 63 -10.83 -15.73 8.61
N SER A 64 -9.56 -16.08 8.86
CA SER A 64 -9.03 -16.36 10.20
C SER A 64 -8.49 -15.13 10.94
N GLY A 65 -8.48 -13.95 10.31
CA GLY A 65 -7.96 -12.71 10.90
C GLY A 65 -6.43 -12.64 10.91
N GLY A 66 -5.74 -13.43 10.09
CA GLY A 66 -4.29 -13.37 9.90
C GLY A 66 -3.86 -12.14 9.10
N ILE A 67 -4.68 -11.71 8.17
CA ILE A 67 -4.53 -10.44 7.43
C ILE A 67 -5.84 -9.66 7.46
N ASN A 68 -5.78 -8.37 7.16
CA ASN A 68 -6.96 -7.52 7.10
C ASN A 68 -7.00 -6.63 5.84
N SER A 69 -6.02 -6.77 4.95
CA SER A 69 -5.94 -6.11 3.65
C SER A 69 -5.18 -6.98 2.65
N ALA A 70 -5.45 -6.81 1.36
CA ALA A 70 -4.70 -7.47 0.30
C ALA A 70 -4.81 -6.69 -1.01
N SER A 71 -3.91 -6.96 -1.97
CA SER A 71 -3.98 -6.36 -3.32
C SER A 71 -3.88 -7.38 -4.44
N LEU A 72 -4.57 -7.07 -5.56
CA LEU A 72 -4.89 -7.99 -6.63
C LEU A 72 -4.09 -7.69 -7.89
N MET A 73 -3.40 -8.71 -8.44
CA MET A 73 -2.68 -8.67 -9.72
C MET A 73 -3.63 -8.96 -10.89
N VAL A 74 -4.25 -7.92 -11.43
CA VAL A 74 -5.29 -8.02 -12.48
C VAL A 74 -4.81 -8.74 -13.77
N PRO A 75 -3.56 -8.58 -14.23
CA PRO A 75 -3.06 -9.29 -15.42
C PRO A 75 -2.83 -10.79 -15.23
N CYS A 76 -2.79 -11.27 -13.99
CA CYS A 76 -2.39 -12.63 -13.68
C CYS A 76 -3.51 -13.66 -13.92
N PRO A 77 -3.15 -14.93 -14.24
CA PRO A 77 -4.10 -15.96 -14.66
C PRO A 77 -5.19 -16.32 -13.67
N TRP A 78 -4.91 -16.23 -12.35
CA TRP A 78 -5.85 -16.57 -11.29
C TRP A 78 -6.63 -15.36 -10.73
N PHE A 79 -6.48 -14.19 -11.37
CA PHE A 79 -7.27 -13.00 -11.01
C PHE A 79 -8.79 -13.25 -11.03
N PRO A 80 -9.37 -14.00 -12.01
CA PRO A 80 -10.82 -14.24 -12.00
C PRO A 80 -11.35 -14.90 -10.74
N GLU A 81 -10.60 -15.82 -10.13
CA GLU A 81 -10.98 -16.48 -8.87
C GLU A 81 -11.08 -15.49 -7.72
N ILE A 82 -10.06 -14.68 -7.51
CA ILE A 82 -10.06 -13.71 -6.41
C ILE A 82 -11.02 -12.54 -6.68
N ALA A 83 -11.28 -12.21 -7.94
CA ALA A 83 -12.30 -11.22 -8.30
C ALA A 83 -13.72 -11.69 -7.94
N ASP A 84 -14.04 -12.97 -8.14
CA ASP A 84 -15.32 -13.56 -7.73
C ASP A 84 -15.47 -13.58 -6.21
N TYR A 85 -14.40 -13.93 -5.49
CA TYR A 85 -14.38 -13.83 -4.03
C TYR A 85 -14.59 -12.38 -3.57
N ALA A 86 -13.87 -11.41 -4.11
CA ALA A 86 -14.00 -9.99 -3.77
C ALA A 86 -15.40 -9.45 -4.05
N LYS A 87 -16.03 -9.86 -5.16
CA LYS A 87 -17.40 -9.51 -5.50
C LYS A 87 -18.41 -10.02 -4.50
N SER A 88 -18.21 -11.24 -3.99
CA SER A 88 -19.11 -11.86 -2.98
C SER A 88 -18.82 -11.39 -1.55
N HIS A 89 -17.66 -10.74 -1.31
CA HIS A 89 -17.24 -10.21 0.00
C HIS A 89 -16.96 -8.70 -0.08
N PRO A 90 -17.97 -7.85 -0.33
CA PRO A 90 -17.77 -6.42 -0.60
C PRO A 90 -17.24 -5.63 0.60
N SER A 91 -17.28 -6.20 1.79
CA SER A 91 -16.67 -5.62 3.01
C SER A 91 -15.17 -5.90 3.15
N ALA A 92 -14.62 -6.90 2.45
CA ALA A 92 -13.21 -7.20 2.48
C ALA A 92 -12.39 -6.05 1.86
N ASP A 93 -11.17 -5.86 2.37
CA ASP A 93 -10.29 -4.76 1.96
C ASP A 93 -9.34 -5.24 0.85
N PHE A 94 -9.73 -4.97 -0.39
CA PHE A 94 -8.95 -5.33 -1.57
C PHE A 94 -8.53 -4.09 -2.34
N GLY A 95 -7.20 -3.91 -2.53
CA GLY A 95 -6.61 -2.95 -3.45
C GLY A 95 -6.27 -3.55 -4.80
N LEU A 96 -5.66 -2.75 -5.68
CA LEU A 96 -5.04 -3.24 -6.91
C LEU A 96 -3.52 -3.17 -6.79
N HIS A 97 -2.89 -4.34 -6.93
CA HIS A 97 -1.45 -4.51 -7.07
C HIS A 97 -1.05 -4.25 -8.51
N LEU A 98 -0.87 -2.96 -8.85
CA LEU A 98 -0.63 -2.51 -10.21
C LEU A 98 0.62 -3.18 -10.79
N THR A 99 0.41 -4.06 -11.74
CA THR A 99 1.40 -5.01 -12.23
C THR A 99 1.90 -4.59 -13.60
N LEU A 100 3.22 -4.35 -13.71
CA LEU A 100 3.88 -3.85 -14.92
C LEU A 100 5.11 -4.69 -15.32
N THR A 101 5.38 -5.74 -14.57
CA THR A 101 6.49 -6.69 -14.80
C THR A 101 6.00 -8.12 -14.69
N SER A 102 6.73 -9.07 -15.25
CA SER A 102 6.44 -10.50 -15.18
C SER A 102 7.75 -11.27 -14.96
N GLU A 103 8.16 -11.33 -13.70
CA GLU A 103 9.51 -11.73 -13.26
C GLU A 103 9.76 -13.24 -13.24
N ARG A 104 8.75 -14.08 -13.52
CA ARG A 104 8.91 -15.54 -13.53
C ARG A 104 9.45 -16.02 -14.86
N VAL A 105 10.28 -17.05 -14.86
CA VAL A 105 10.88 -17.58 -16.10
C VAL A 105 9.85 -18.36 -16.93
N TYR A 106 9.06 -19.20 -16.29
CA TYR A 106 8.14 -20.12 -16.98
C TYR A 106 6.67 -19.76 -16.79
N TYR A 107 6.36 -18.95 -15.80
CA TYR A 107 5.00 -18.54 -15.48
C TYR A 107 4.85 -17.03 -15.73
N ARG A 108 4.51 -16.69 -16.99
CA ARG A 108 4.52 -15.32 -17.51
C ARG A 108 3.11 -14.80 -17.77
N TRP A 109 2.96 -13.52 -17.59
CA TRP A 109 1.72 -12.78 -17.89
C TRP A 109 2.03 -11.52 -18.70
N GLY A 110 1.03 -11.07 -19.46
CA GLY A 110 1.08 -9.85 -20.27
C GLY A 110 0.10 -8.80 -19.78
N PRO A 111 0.00 -7.66 -20.49
CA PRO A 111 -0.83 -6.53 -20.10
C PRO A 111 -2.33 -6.83 -20.16
N ALA A 112 -3.12 -6.10 -19.37
CA ALA A 112 -4.57 -6.04 -19.47
C ALA A 112 -5.02 -5.21 -20.69
N ALA A 113 -4.25 -4.19 -21.05
CA ALA A 113 -4.43 -3.41 -22.27
C ALA A 113 -4.01 -4.21 -23.54
N PRO A 114 -4.52 -3.85 -24.73
CA PRO A 114 -3.99 -4.38 -25.99
C PRO A 114 -2.48 -4.08 -26.11
N ARG A 115 -1.70 -5.08 -26.51
CA ARG A 115 -0.21 -4.99 -26.55
C ARG A 115 0.30 -3.86 -27.43
N ASP A 116 -0.39 -3.58 -28.54
CA ASP A 116 -0.06 -2.49 -29.46
C ASP A 116 -0.30 -1.09 -28.88
N LYS A 117 -1.00 -1.00 -27.75
CA LYS A 117 -1.24 0.25 -27.01
C LYS A 117 -0.25 0.51 -25.88
N VAL A 118 0.56 -0.50 -25.53
CA VAL A 118 1.53 -0.44 -24.44
C VAL A 118 2.87 -1.07 -24.86
N PRO A 119 3.42 -0.71 -26.04
CA PRO A 119 4.58 -1.38 -26.61
C PRO A 119 5.84 -1.27 -25.75
N SER A 120 6.00 -0.23 -24.93
CA SER A 120 7.16 -0.07 -24.06
C SER A 120 7.14 -1.03 -22.85
N LEU A 121 6.00 -1.64 -22.54
CA LEU A 121 5.83 -2.52 -21.38
C LEU A 121 6.06 -3.99 -21.68
N VAL A 122 6.12 -4.38 -22.98
CA VAL A 122 6.12 -5.79 -23.38
C VAL A 122 7.37 -6.19 -24.13
N ASP A 123 7.79 -7.44 -23.93
CA ASP A 123 8.84 -8.09 -24.70
C ASP A 123 8.33 -8.56 -26.08
N ALA A 124 9.24 -9.11 -26.91
CA ALA A 124 8.92 -9.60 -28.25
C ALA A 124 7.87 -10.72 -28.25
N ASN A 125 7.66 -11.44 -27.14
CA ASN A 125 6.65 -12.47 -26.99
C ASN A 125 5.31 -11.91 -26.46
N GLY A 126 5.27 -10.62 -26.14
CA GLY A 126 4.08 -9.91 -25.65
C GLY A 126 3.77 -10.16 -24.17
N TYR A 127 4.72 -10.62 -23.40
CA TYR A 127 4.67 -10.60 -21.94
C TYR A 127 5.23 -9.27 -21.42
N PHE A 128 4.85 -8.85 -20.22
CA PHE A 128 5.58 -7.78 -19.55
C PHE A 128 7.07 -8.12 -19.48
N HIS A 129 7.92 -7.09 -19.49
CA HIS A 129 9.34 -7.31 -19.25
C HIS A 129 9.58 -8.04 -17.93
N HIS A 130 10.61 -8.87 -17.91
CA HIS A 130 10.98 -9.63 -16.71
C HIS A 130 11.37 -8.69 -15.56
N ASP A 131 12.12 -7.66 -15.91
CA ASP A 131 12.55 -6.58 -15.00
C ASP A 131 12.74 -5.29 -15.82
N TRP A 132 12.82 -4.15 -15.14
CA TRP A 132 13.18 -2.87 -15.74
C TRP A 132 14.65 -2.57 -15.47
N SER A 133 15.49 -2.90 -16.43
CA SER A 133 16.90 -2.50 -16.41
C SER A 133 17.05 -1.01 -16.78
N SER A 134 18.24 -0.45 -16.58
CA SER A 134 18.56 0.93 -17.02
C SER A 134 18.40 1.15 -18.52
N GLU A 135 18.38 0.07 -19.32
CA GLU A 135 18.20 0.10 -20.77
C GLU A 135 16.72 0.02 -21.18
N THR A 136 15.84 -0.41 -20.28
CA THR A 136 14.41 -0.51 -20.55
C THR A 136 13.79 0.87 -20.55
N ARG A 137 13.36 1.34 -21.71
CA ARG A 137 12.68 2.64 -21.86
C ARG A 137 11.19 2.46 -21.67
N ILE A 138 10.70 2.82 -20.50
CA ILE A 138 9.28 2.77 -20.16
C ILE A 138 8.65 4.13 -20.48
N ASP A 139 7.59 4.12 -21.32
CA ASP A 139 6.81 5.32 -21.62
C ASP A 139 5.71 5.50 -20.56
N PRO A 140 5.67 6.63 -19.83
CA PRO A 140 4.60 6.91 -18.86
C PRO A 140 3.18 6.87 -19.45
N LYS A 141 3.01 7.10 -20.76
CA LYS A 141 1.70 6.98 -21.43
C LYS A 141 1.24 5.53 -21.53
N ASP A 142 2.17 4.62 -21.83
CA ASP A 142 1.87 3.19 -21.87
C ASP A 142 1.53 2.70 -20.46
N VAL A 143 2.28 3.16 -19.45
CA VAL A 143 1.99 2.86 -18.03
C VAL A 143 0.59 3.35 -17.66
N GLU A 144 0.22 4.58 -18.00
CA GLU A 144 -1.11 5.11 -17.72
C GLU A 144 -2.21 4.30 -18.44
N THR A 145 -1.98 3.94 -19.70
CA THR A 145 -2.90 3.10 -20.48
C THR A 145 -3.13 1.75 -19.81
N GLU A 146 -2.06 1.12 -19.34
CA GLU A 146 -2.12 -0.18 -18.70
C GLU A 146 -2.81 -0.13 -17.33
N ILE A 147 -2.43 0.79 -16.44
CA ILE A 147 -3.07 0.84 -15.11
C ILE A 147 -4.55 1.20 -15.19
N ARG A 148 -4.95 2.02 -16.18
CA ARG A 148 -6.38 2.28 -16.46
C ARG A 148 -7.10 1.02 -16.96
N ALA A 149 -6.44 0.21 -17.78
CA ALA A 149 -7.00 -1.06 -18.24
C ALA A 149 -7.15 -2.07 -17.11
N GLN A 150 -6.16 -2.15 -16.20
CA GLN A 150 -6.24 -3.00 -15.01
C GLN A 150 -7.41 -2.57 -14.11
N LEU A 151 -7.54 -1.28 -13.81
CA LEU A 151 -8.66 -0.75 -13.03
C LEU A 151 -10.01 -1.02 -13.70
N ALA A 152 -10.14 -0.75 -15.00
CA ALA A 152 -11.36 -1.00 -15.76
C ALA A 152 -11.76 -2.48 -15.75
N ARG A 153 -10.78 -3.40 -15.91
CA ARG A 153 -11.01 -4.85 -15.85
C ARG A 153 -11.45 -5.29 -14.45
N ALA A 154 -10.82 -4.79 -13.39
CA ALA A 154 -11.21 -5.08 -12.02
C ALA A 154 -12.65 -4.65 -11.73
N LEU A 155 -13.02 -3.40 -12.10
CA LEU A 155 -14.37 -2.86 -11.95
C LEU A 155 -15.41 -3.67 -12.75
N ALA A 156 -15.09 -4.06 -13.99
CA ALA A 156 -15.97 -4.87 -14.84
C ALA A 156 -16.23 -6.27 -14.25
N MET A 157 -15.27 -6.82 -13.50
CA MET A 157 -15.41 -8.09 -12.80
C MET A 157 -16.04 -7.96 -11.38
N GLY A 158 -16.46 -6.74 -11.00
CA GLY A 158 -17.17 -6.50 -9.75
C GLY A 158 -16.28 -6.17 -8.55
N VAL A 159 -14.96 -6.10 -8.74
CA VAL A 159 -14.03 -5.65 -7.70
C VAL A 159 -14.22 -4.14 -7.47
N ARG A 160 -14.26 -3.72 -6.21
CA ARG A 160 -14.30 -2.30 -5.79
C ARG A 160 -13.03 -2.01 -5.00
N PRO A 161 -11.95 -1.56 -5.68
CA PRO A 161 -10.67 -1.37 -4.99
C PRO A 161 -10.78 -0.34 -3.88
N THR A 162 -10.08 -0.59 -2.78
CA THR A 162 -10.00 0.32 -1.62
C THR A 162 -8.76 1.21 -1.67
N HIS A 163 -7.72 0.80 -2.41
CA HIS A 163 -6.45 1.50 -2.56
C HIS A 163 -5.69 1.00 -3.78
N LEU A 164 -4.60 1.68 -4.10
CA LEU A 164 -3.64 1.28 -5.12
C LEU A 164 -2.25 1.12 -4.52
N ASP A 165 -1.56 0.07 -4.92
CA ASP A 165 -0.15 -0.13 -4.69
C ASP A 165 0.57 -0.59 -5.96
N SER A 166 1.80 -1.07 -5.91
CA SER A 166 2.57 -1.40 -7.11
C SER A 166 3.47 -2.60 -6.93
N HIS A 167 3.22 -3.63 -7.73
CA HIS A 167 4.09 -4.81 -7.82
C HIS A 167 5.54 -4.40 -7.99
N GLN A 168 6.42 -4.95 -7.13
CA GLN A 168 7.85 -4.61 -7.07
C GLN A 168 8.13 -3.12 -6.89
N ASN A 169 7.20 -2.33 -6.35
CA ASN A 169 7.32 -0.88 -6.16
C ASN A 169 7.67 -0.07 -7.43
N ARG A 170 7.39 -0.59 -8.63
CA ARG A 170 7.81 0.02 -9.91
C ARG A 170 7.31 1.44 -10.11
N LEU A 171 6.08 1.72 -9.69
CA LEU A 171 5.49 3.06 -9.81
C LEU A 171 6.02 4.05 -8.77
N PHE A 172 6.62 3.57 -7.68
CA PHE A 172 7.11 4.40 -6.58
C PHE A 172 8.61 4.67 -6.67
N GLN A 173 9.41 3.65 -7.01
CA GLN A 173 10.86 3.69 -6.85
C GLN A 173 11.64 3.84 -8.17
N THR A 174 10.96 3.86 -9.34
CA THR A 174 11.64 4.02 -10.63
C THR A 174 11.96 5.48 -10.91
N ASN A 175 10.94 6.35 -10.97
CA ASN A 175 11.12 7.79 -11.16
C ASN A 175 9.84 8.57 -10.86
N LYS A 176 9.97 9.91 -10.80
CA LYS A 176 8.86 10.83 -10.49
C LYS A 176 7.72 10.80 -11.51
N ASP A 177 8.02 10.53 -12.79
CA ASP A 177 7.00 10.62 -13.84
C ASP A 177 6.02 9.43 -13.74
N LEU A 178 6.52 8.23 -13.39
CA LEU A 178 5.68 7.06 -13.13
C LEU A 178 4.88 7.23 -11.83
N PHE A 179 5.48 7.82 -10.80
CA PHE A 179 4.74 8.16 -9.58
C PHE A 179 3.62 9.18 -9.84
N ALA A 180 3.85 10.17 -10.70
CA ALA A 180 2.82 11.13 -11.09
C ALA A 180 1.66 10.47 -11.87
N VAL A 181 1.93 9.39 -12.61
CA VAL A 181 0.88 8.63 -13.30
C VAL A 181 -0.05 7.94 -12.31
N ILE A 182 0.49 7.20 -11.33
CA ILE A 182 -0.37 6.52 -10.35
C ILE A 182 -1.17 7.52 -9.52
N LEU A 183 -0.58 8.63 -9.08
CA LEU A 183 -1.29 9.68 -8.34
C LEU A 183 -2.47 10.25 -9.13
N ARG A 184 -2.26 10.55 -10.43
CA ARG A 184 -3.31 11.07 -11.29
C ARG A 184 -4.48 10.10 -11.39
N VAL A 185 -4.21 8.82 -11.68
CA VAL A 185 -5.27 7.80 -11.79
C VAL A 185 -5.97 7.59 -10.46
N ALA A 186 -5.23 7.62 -9.35
CA ALA A 186 -5.79 7.50 -8.01
C ALA A 186 -6.73 8.67 -7.67
N HIS A 187 -6.30 9.92 -7.91
CA HIS A 187 -7.12 11.11 -7.67
C HIS A 187 -8.41 11.11 -8.46
N GLU A 188 -8.35 10.75 -9.76
CA GLU A 188 -9.54 10.67 -10.62
C GLU A 188 -10.55 9.62 -10.14
N ASN A 189 -10.10 8.60 -9.42
CA ASN A 189 -10.94 7.52 -8.92
C ASN A 189 -11.18 7.59 -7.40
N ASN A 190 -10.72 8.65 -6.74
CA ASN A 190 -10.81 8.84 -5.29
C ASN A 190 -10.25 7.66 -4.47
N LEU A 191 -9.14 7.09 -4.91
CA LEU A 191 -8.46 5.97 -4.25
C LEU A 191 -7.20 6.46 -3.53
N PRO A 192 -6.96 6.05 -2.28
CA PRO A 192 -5.65 6.23 -1.65
C PRO A 192 -4.59 5.38 -2.35
N VAL A 193 -3.36 5.84 -2.27
CA VAL A 193 -2.18 5.14 -2.77
C VAL A 193 -1.30 4.79 -1.57
N LEU A 194 -0.65 3.65 -1.59
CA LEU A 194 0.36 3.28 -0.59
C LEU A 194 1.54 4.25 -0.68
N ILE A 195 1.64 5.18 0.27
CA ILE A 195 2.72 6.18 0.35
C ILE A 195 3.26 6.19 1.77
N PRO A 196 4.35 5.46 2.06
CA PRO A 196 4.93 5.45 3.40
C PRO A 196 6.01 6.52 3.55
N ARG A 197 5.97 7.22 4.67
CA ARG A 197 6.93 8.29 5.01
C ARG A 197 8.37 7.80 5.08
N ASN A 198 8.60 6.57 5.51
CA ASN A 198 9.96 6.02 5.62
C ASN A 198 10.66 5.81 4.26
N TRP A 199 9.98 6.01 3.11
CA TRP A 199 10.61 6.01 1.79
C TRP A 199 11.09 7.40 1.33
N PHE A 200 10.69 8.48 2.00
CA PHE A 200 10.99 9.86 1.55
C PHE A 200 12.48 10.21 1.57
N SER A 201 13.27 9.59 2.47
CA SER A 201 14.73 9.75 2.49
C SER A 201 15.39 9.24 1.21
N ASP A 202 14.94 8.11 0.71
CA ASP A 202 15.54 7.45 -0.45
C ASP A 202 14.93 7.96 -1.77
N PHE A 203 13.66 8.34 -1.73
CA PHE A 203 12.88 8.85 -2.88
C PHE A 203 12.20 10.19 -2.56
N PRO A 204 12.97 11.31 -2.46
CA PRO A 204 12.42 12.60 -2.03
C PRO A 204 11.34 13.19 -2.97
N TYR A 205 11.25 12.71 -4.21
CA TYR A 205 10.22 13.14 -5.14
C TYR A 205 8.83 12.64 -4.73
N LEU A 206 8.72 11.56 -3.95
CA LEU A 206 7.44 11.07 -3.46
C LEU A 206 6.75 12.17 -2.65
N GLU A 207 7.41 12.69 -1.60
CA GLU A 207 6.87 13.77 -0.77
C GLU A 207 6.54 15.03 -1.57
N LYS A 208 7.46 15.44 -2.48
CA LYS A 208 7.32 16.66 -3.27
C LYS A 208 6.18 16.63 -4.30
N SER A 209 5.68 15.45 -4.64
CA SER A 209 4.61 15.25 -5.63
C SER A 209 3.22 15.19 -5.01
N LEU A 210 3.11 15.16 -3.68
CA LEU A 210 1.85 14.97 -2.98
C LEU A 210 0.95 16.21 -3.03
N ALA A 211 -0.35 15.95 -3.20
CA ALA A 211 -1.40 16.93 -2.97
C ALA A 211 -1.78 17.01 -1.47
N PRO A 212 -2.40 18.11 -1.00
CA PRO A 212 -2.77 18.26 0.42
C PRO A 212 -3.69 17.17 1.00
N ASN A 213 -4.44 16.49 0.13
CA ASN A 213 -5.37 15.44 0.53
C ASN A 213 -4.81 14.02 0.38
N ASP A 214 -3.58 13.87 -0.12
CA ASP A 214 -2.93 12.57 -0.19
C ASP A 214 -2.66 12.03 1.22
N ILE A 215 -2.95 10.75 1.40
CA ILE A 215 -2.70 10.08 2.68
C ILE A 215 -1.29 9.50 2.67
N VAL A 216 -0.55 9.81 3.71
CA VAL A 216 0.77 9.25 3.98
C VAL A 216 0.66 8.42 5.25
N ILE A 217 0.98 7.13 5.16
CA ILE A 217 1.17 6.28 6.34
C ILE A 217 2.59 6.46 6.88
N ASP A 218 2.82 6.11 8.13
CA ASP A 218 4.11 6.39 8.75
C ASP A 218 5.22 5.47 8.22
N ARG A 219 4.93 4.18 8.02
CA ARG A 219 5.94 3.21 7.57
C ARG A 219 5.36 1.98 6.89
N VAL A 220 6.17 1.39 6.02
CA VAL A 220 6.02 0.03 5.52
C VAL A 220 7.14 -0.82 6.11
N ILE A 221 6.81 -2.03 6.52
CA ILE A 221 7.74 -3.06 6.97
C ILE A 221 7.53 -4.31 6.12
N THR A 222 8.59 -4.81 5.53
CA THR A 222 8.63 -6.11 4.86
C THR A 222 9.85 -6.88 5.33
N ILE A 223 9.79 -8.20 5.33
CA ILE A 223 10.93 -9.01 5.75
C ILE A 223 12.05 -8.93 4.72
N ASP A 224 13.28 -8.70 5.19
CA ASP A 224 14.46 -8.64 4.33
C ASP A 224 14.86 -10.03 3.81
N PRO A 225 15.22 -10.16 2.51
CA PRO A 225 15.70 -11.41 1.94
C PRO A 225 16.90 -12.04 2.64
N GLY A 226 17.69 -11.26 3.37
CA GLY A 226 18.81 -11.73 4.17
C GLY A 226 18.43 -12.39 5.49
N VAL A 227 17.16 -12.34 5.93
CA VAL A 227 16.72 -12.97 7.17
C VAL A 227 16.70 -14.49 6.99
N PRO A 228 17.48 -15.26 7.79
CA PRO A 228 17.47 -16.71 7.71
C PRO A 228 16.09 -17.30 8.05
N SER A 229 15.70 -18.38 7.37
CA SER A 229 14.40 -19.02 7.59
C SER A 229 14.12 -19.39 9.06
N ALA A 230 15.13 -19.79 9.81
CA ALA A 230 15.01 -20.09 11.23
C ALA A 230 14.75 -18.84 12.12
N LYS A 231 14.90 -17.64 11.56
CA LYS A 231 14.67 -16.35 12.24
C LYS A 231 13.40 -15.64 11.76
N TRP A 232 12.59 -16.30 10.93
CA TRP A 232 11.40 -15.71 10.32
C TRP A 232 10.40 -15.19 11.35
N SER A 233 9.99 -16.05 12.25
CA SER A 233 9.08 -15.68 13.35
C SER A 233 9.69 -14.65 14.30
N ASP A 234 11.00 -14.75 14.60
CA ASP A 234 11.69 -13.79 15.45
C ASP A 234 11.67 -12.38 14.85
N PHE A 235 11.81 -12.24 13.52
CA PHE A 235 11.71 -10.95 12.83
C PHE A 235 10.36 -10.30 13.09
N TYR A 236 9.25 -10.99 12.79
CA TYR A 236 7.91 -10.44 12.96
C TYR A 236 7.54 -10.20 14.43
N LYS A 237 7.96 -11.10 15.35
CA LYS A 237 7.78 -10.89 16.79
C LYS A 237 8.46 -9.60 17.25
N ASN A 238 9.72 -9.41 16.86
CA ASN A 238 10.47 -8.22 17.22
C ASN A 238 9.82 -6.96 16.64
N ALA A 239 9.40 -6.98 15.38
CA ALA A 239 8.74 -5.85 14.74
C ALA A 239 7.42 -5.48 15.43
N LEU A 240 6.60 -6.46 15.84
CA LEU A 240 5.34 -6.22 16.58
C LEU A 240 5.58 -5.71 18.00
N GLN A 241 6.56 -6.28 18.72
CA GLN A 241 6.89 -5.86 20.08
C GLN A 241 7.44 -4.43 20.16
N HIS A 242 8.14 -3.98 19.12
CA HIS A 242 8.72 -2.64 19.02
C HIS A 242 7.96 -1.73 18.05
N LEU A 243 6.71 -2.09 17.69
CA LEU A 243 5.91 -1.26 16.80
C LEU A 243 5.70 0.11 17.45
N GLU A 244 6.08 1.16 16.75
CA GLU A 244 5.90 2.53 17.20
C GLU A 244 4.47 3.02 16.95
N SER A 245 4.07 4.09 17.63
CA SER A 245 2.81 4.80 17.34
C SER A 245 2.78 5.29 15.89
N GLY A 246 1.60 5.40 15.32
CA GLY A 246 1.40 5.74 13.91
C GLY A 246 0.70 4.62 13.14
N VAL A 247 0.61 4.80 11.83
CA VAL A 247 0.07 3.80 10.91
C VAL A 247 1.21 3.06 10.22
N THR A 248 1.28 1.76 10.47
CA THR A 248 2.26 0.85 9.84
C THR A 248 1.54 -0.14 8.95
N GLU A 249 2.12 -0.44 7.79
CA GLU A 249 1.71 -1.56 6.96
C GLU A 249 2.79 -2.63 6.95
N PHE A 250 2.41 -3.87 7.26
CA PHE A 250 3.23 -5.03 6.99
C PHE A 250 2.87 -5.58 5.62
N VAL A 251 3.81 -5.52 4.69
CA VAL A 251 3.69 -6.15 3.36
C VAL A 251 4.22 -7.57 3.46
N ILE A 252 3.33 -8.54 3.23
CA ILE A 252 3.63 -9.97 3.32
C ILE A 252 3.15 -10.69 2.07
N HIS A 253 3.68 -11.89 1.84
CA HIS A 253 3.35 -12.67 0.66
C HIS A 253 2.93 -14.07 1.07
N LEU A 254 1.67 -14.42 0.90
CA LEU A 254 1.10 -15.68 1.34
C LEU A 254 0.97 -16.69 0.19
N ALA A 255 1.26 -17.94 0.45
CA ALA A 255 0.85 -19.08 -0.39
C ALA A 255 0.99 -20.39 0.38
N TYR A 256 0.25 -21.40 -0.06
CA TYR A 256 0.60 -22.78 0.29
C TYR A 256 1.79 -23.22 -0.54
N ALA A 257 2.79 -23.89 0.08
CA ALA A 257 3.96 -24.42 -0.62
C ALA A 257 3.63 -25.76 -1.31
N ASP A 258 2.58 -25.76 -2.12
CA ASP A 258 2.09 -26.91 -2.88
C ASP A 258 2.80 -27.08 -4.23
N ALA A 259 2.33 -28.03 -5.05
CA ALA A 259 2.93 -28.34 -6.34
C ALA A 259 2.81 -27.18 -7.35
N GLU A 260 1.68 -26.42 -7.31
CA GLU A 260 1.47 -25.26 -8.18
C GLU A 260 2.47 -24.15 -7.85
N MET A 261 2.55 -23.75 -6.57
CA MET A 261 3.42 -22.66 -6.15
C MET A 261 4.90 -23.00 -6.36
N LYS A 262 5.30 -24.23 -6.06
CA LYS A 262 6.67 -24.74 -6.34
C LYS A 262 7.00 -24.70 -7.83
N ALA A 263 6.05 -25.07 -8.70
CA ALA A 263 6.25 -25.00 -10.14
C ALA A 263 6.33 -23.56 -10.64
N ALA A 264 5.45 -22.67 -10.17
CA ALA A 264 5.42 -21.26 -10.55
C ALA A 264 6.66 -20.48 -10.08
N THR A 265 7.34 -20.93 -9.01
CA THR A 265 8.50 -20.25 -8.40
C THR A 265 9.78 -21.11 -8.37
N ARG A 266 9.85 -22.13 -9.21
CA ARG A 266 10.94 -23.15 -9.19
C ARG A 266 12.36 -22.58 -9.31
N GLU A 267 12.50 -21.38 -9.85
CA GLU A 267 13.78 -20.69 -10.06
C GLU A 267 14.10 -19.64 -8.99
N ARG A 268 13.28 -19.56 -7.95
CA ARG A 268 13.40 -18.50 -6.92
C ARG A 268 13.17 -19.06 -5.52
N ASP A 269 14.13 -18.80 -4.64
CA ASP A 269 13.98 -19.03 -3.20
C ASP A 269 13.32 -17.83 -2.51
N THR A 270 13.74 -16.61 -2.89
CA THR A 270 13.17 -15.36 -2.39
C THR A 270 11.79 -15.12 -3.00
N TRP A 271 10.79 -14.89 -2.16
CA TRP A 271 9.36 -14.81 -2.50
C TRP A 271 8.83 -16.07 -3.23
N GLY A 272 9.56 -17.19 -3.12
CA GLY A 272 9.15 -18.49 -3.61
C GLY A 272 8.15 -19.21 -2.70
N ALA A 273 7.88 -20.49 -2.98
CA ALA A 273 6.87 -21.27 -2.27
C ALA A 273 7.11 -21.34 -0.76
N ASP A 274 8.32 -21.70 -0.33
CA ASP A 274 8.62 -21.85 1.10
C ASP A 274 8.70 -20.52 1.84
N TRP A 275 9.05 -19.42 1.17
CA TRP A 275 8.95 -18.07 1.71
C TRP A 275 7.52 -17.73 2.09
N ARG A 276 6.61 -17.88 1.15
CA ARG A 276 5.19 -17.55 1.28
C ARG A 276 4.47 -18.42 2.30
N GLN A 277 4.87 -19.70 2.40
CA GLN A 277 4.34 -20.59 3.43
C GLN A 277 4.73 -20.12 4.84
N ARG A 278 5.97 -19.63 5.05
CA ARG A 278 6.40 -19.11 6.35
C ARG A 278 5.62 -17.87 6.77
N ASP A 279 5.34 -16.96 5.82
CA ASP A 279 4.48 -15.83 6.11
C ASP A 279 3.08 -16.30 6.49
N PHE A 280 2.50 -17.22 5.72
CA PHE A 280 1.19 -17.79 6.04
C PHE A 280 1.16 -18.44 7.43
N ASP A 281 2.15 -19.27 7.75
CA ASP A 281 2.24 -19.98 9.03
C ASP A 281 2.30 -19.01 10.21
N PHE A 282 3.08 -17.94 10.11
CA PHE A 282 3.20 -16.95 11.17
C PHE A 282 1.91 -16.14 11.35
N PHE A 283 1.39 -15.54 10.29
CA PHE A 283 0.24 -14.63 10.38
C PHE A 283 -1.08 -15.37 10.65
N SER A 284 -1.20 -16.64 10.29
CA SER A 284 -2.36 -17.48 10.63
C SER A 284 -2.26 -18.12 12.04
N SER A 285 -1.20 -17.82 12.80
CA SER A 285 -0.96 -18.44 14.10
C SER A 285 -1.70 -17.76 15.26
N ALA A 286 -2.01 -18.52 16.30
CA ALA A 286 -2.50 -17.98 17.58
C ALA A 286 -1.48 -17.05 18.26
N GLU A 287 -0.19 -17.25 17.99
CA GLU A 287 0.90 -16.40 18.51
C GLU A 287 0.81 -14.99 17.94
N PHE A 288 0.57 -14.83 16.63
CA PHE A 288 0.37 -13.53 16.02
C PHE A 288 -0.82 -12.78 16.68
N GLN A 289 -1.96 -13.45 16.83
CA GLN A 289 -3.13 -12.86 17.49
C GLN A 289 -2.85 -12.46 18.95
N LYS A 290 -2.04 -13.23 19.66
CA LYS A 290 -1.60 -12.88 21.02
C LYS A 290 -0.70 -11.64 21.02
N LEU A 291 0.23 -11.54 20.07
CA LEU A 291 1.14 -10.39 19.95
C LEU A 291 0.39 -9.08 19.69
N LEU A 292 -0.65 -9.09 18.87
CA LEU A 292 -1.51 -7.92 18.65
C LEU A 292 -2.12 -7.42 19.96
N ARG A 293 -2.71 -8.33 20.73
CA ARG A 293 -3.36 -7.98 22.02
C ARG A 293 -2.35 -7.50 23.06
N ASP A 294 -1.26 -8.23 23.24
CA ASP A 294 -0.25 -7.94 24.27
C ASP A 294 0.44 -6.59 24.04
N ASN A 295 0.58 -6.16 22.78
CA ASN A 295 1.22 -4.91 22.41
C ASN A 295 0.23 -3.78 22.09
N GLN A 296 -1.07 -3.99 22.35
CA GLN A 296 -2.15 -3.00 22.12
C GLN A 296 -2.17 -2.46 20.68
N ILE A 297 -1.99 -3.36 19.70
CA ILE A 297 -1.99 -3.01 18.27
C ILE A 297 -3.41 -3.13 17.74
N HIS A 298 -3.89 -2.08 17.07
CA HIS A 298 -5.20 -2.05 16.43
C HIS A 298 -5.06 -2.29 14.93
N LEU A 299 -5.79 -3.28 14.43
CA LEU A 299 -5.86 -3.51 12.99
C LEU A 299 -6.81 -2.49 12.35
N ILE A 300 -6.34 -1.87 11.28
CA ILE A 300 -7.11 -0.93 10.43
C ILE A 300 -6.98 -1.33 8.96
N THR A 301 -7.84 -0.82 8.11
CA THR A 301 -7.90 -1.14 6.68
C THR A 301 -7.71 0.09 5.80
N TRP A 302 -7.30 -0.10 4.55
CA TRP A 302 -7.31 0.95 3.54
C TRP A 302 -8.71 1.48 3.26
N ARG A 303 -9.73 0.66 3.43
CA ARG A 303 -11.14 1.09 3.36
C ARG A 303 -11.48 2.16 4.40
N GLU A 304 -10.97 2.03 5.62
CA GLU A 304 -11.14 3.05 6.67
C GLU A 304 -10.39 4.34 6.31
N ILE A 305 -9.17 4.21 5.77
CA ILE A 305 -8.39 5.33 5.27
C ILE A 305 -9.11 6.05 4.10
N ALA A 306 -9.65 5.29 3.13
CA ALA A 306 -10.39 5.86 2.00
C ALA A 306 -11.61 6.68 2.44
N ARG A 307 -12.30 6.29 3.53
CA ARG A 307 -13.43 7.05 4.10
C ARG A 307 -13.01 8.43 4.63
N ILE A 308 -11.76 8.60 5.06
CA ILE A 308 -11.28 9.92 5.50
C ILE A 308 -11.03 10.84 4.31
N MET A 309 -10.56 10.30 3.19
CA MET A 309 -10.38 11.08 1.95
C MET A 309 -11.71 11.57 1.39
N ASN A 310 -12.77 10.76 1.54
CA ASN A 310 -14.08 11.00 0.97
C ASN A 310 -15.19 11.02 2.03
N PRO A 311 -15.27 12.04 2.90
CA PRO A 311 -16.26 12.09 3.99
C PRO A 311 -17.72 12.08 3.50
N ALA A 312 -17.98 12.48 2.24
CA ALA A 312 -19.31 12.51 1.64
C ALA A 312 -19.83 11.11 1.20
N ALA A 313 -18.98 10.10 1.09
CA ALA A 313 -19.36 8.74 0.71
C ALA A 313 -19.99 7.92 1.87
N LYS A 314 -20.43 8.57 2.95
CA LYS A 314 -20.92 7.93 4.19
C LYS A 314 -22.34 7.35 4.11
N THR A 315 -23.01 7.34 2.97
CA THR A 315 -24.45 7.01 2.87
C THR A 315 -24.79 6.09 1.69
N GLU A 316 -24.03 5.00 1.49
CA GLU A 316 -24.59 3.89 0.68
C GLU A 316 -24.26 2.54 1.29
#